data_934b33f13bfe69d38a67f17ba8734ddd
#
_entry.id   934b33f13bfe69d38a67f17ba8734ddd
#
_cell.length_a   1.000
_cell.length_b   1.000
_cell.length_c   1.000
_cell.angle_alpha   90.00
_cell.angle_beta   90.00
_cell.angle_gamma   90.00
#
_symmetry.space_group_name_H-M   'P 1'
#
loop_
_entity.id
_entity.type
_entity.pdbx_description
1 polymer ?
#
loop_
_entity_poly.entity_id
_entity_poly.type
_entity_poly.pdbx_seq_one_letter_code
_entity_poly.pdbx_strand_id
1 'polypeptide(L)'
;MLDSKTFKLIVSNTPLVSIDLCFIFGSEILLGMRNNEPLKGEWFTPGGRIYKNETWQNCLVRIAKSELGYAVTDLDSFSLMGVYDHFYPNSMLDPEISTHYVNLPH
;
A
#
# COMPACT_ATOMS: atom_id res chain seq x y z
N MET A 1 15.88 2.35 -5.69
CA MET A 1 15.08 2.61 -4.48
C MET A 1 15.63 3.81 -3.73
N LEU A 2 14.78 4.61 -3.13
CA LEU A 2 15.18 5.80 -2.38
C LEU A 2 15.90 5.40 -1.08
N ASP A 3 16.94 6.17 -0.68
CA ASP A 3 17.52 6.00 0.65
C ASP A 3 16.57 6.52 1.74
N SER A 4 16.82 6.15 2.99
CA SER A 4 15.95 6.50 4.11
C SER A 4 15.79 7.99 4.31
N LYS A 5 16.86 8.77 4.12
CA LYS A 5 16.85 10.22 4.29
C LYS A 5 15.96 10.90 3.24
N THR A 6 16.10 10.50 1.99
CA THR A 6 15.31 11.04 0.88
C THR A 6 13.84 10.64 1.03
N PHE A 7 13.57 9.39 1.37
CA PHE A 7 12.20 8.93 1.59
C PHE A 7 11.53 9.65 2.77
N LYS A 8 12.28 9.89 3.84
CA LYS A 8 11.79 10.67 4.99
C LYS A 8 11.36 12.08 4.60
N LEU A 9 12.12 12.75 3.72
CA LEU A 9 11.75 14.07 3.20
C LEU A 9 10.45 14.02 2.39
N ILE A 10 10.27 12.97 1.59
CA ILE A 10 9.06 12.79 0.80
C ILE A 10 7.87 12.56 1.72
N VAL A 11 7.97 11.65 2.67
CA VAL A 11 6.89 11.34 3.62
C VAL A 11 6.49 12.56 4.43
N SER A 12 7.45 13.40 4.84
CA SER A 12 7.17 14.59 5.64
C SER A 12 6.54 15.75 4.86
N ASN A 13 6.66 15.75 3.54
CA ASN A 13 6.27 16.90 2.71
C ASN A 13 5.18 16.61 1.68
N THR A 14 4.92 15.36 1.35
CA THR A 14 3.95 15.00 0.31
C THR A 14 3.13 13.78 0.71
N PRO A 15 1.91 13.63 0.16
CA PRO A 15 1.21 12.36 0.27
C PRO A 15 1.86 11.31 -0.63
N LEU A 16 1.67 10.04 -0.27
CA LEU A 16 2.06 8.89 -1.08
C LEU A 16 0.81 8.28 -1.69
N VAL A 17 0.94 7.68 -2.86
CA VAL A 17 -0.17 6.94 -3.48
C VAL A 17 0.07 5.45 -3.29
N SER A 18 -0.92 4.76 -2.74
CA SER A 18 -0.83 3.32 -2.45
C SER A 18 -1.97 2.54 -3.08
N ILE A 19 -1.73 1.25 -3.29
CA ILE A 19 -2.74 0.28 -3.70
C ILE A 19 -2.85 -0.75 -2.59
N ASP A 20 -4.07 -1.04 -2.17
CA ASP A 20 -4.39 -2.19 -1.34
C ASP A 20 -5.12 -3.23 -2.18
N LEU A 21 -4.82 -4.51 -1.94
CA LEU A 21 -5.43 -5.62 -2.67
C LEU A 21 -6.44 -6.32 -1.76
N CYS A 22 -7.68 -6.34 -2.21
CA CYS A 22 -8.77 -7.00 -1.50
C CYS A 22 -9.09 -8.32 -2.19
N PHE A 23 -8.43 -9.40 -1.73
CA PHE A 23 -8.72 -10.75 -2.21
C PHE A 23 -9.87 -11.34 -1.42
N ILE A 24 -10.95 -11.66 -2.11
CA ILE A 24 -12.18 -12.17 -1.51
C ILE A 24 -12.33 -13.65 -1.86
N PHE A 25 -12.50 -14.50 -0.83
CA PHE A 25 -12.73 -15.93 -0.97
C PHE A 25 -14.07 -16.28 -0.31
N GLY A 26 -15.14 -16.34 -1.11
CA GLY A 26 -16.49 -16.48 -0.57
C GLY A 26 -16.87 -15.24 0.26
N SER A 27 -17.04 -15.40 1.56
CA SER A 27 -17.33 -14.28 2.50
C SER A 27 -16.10 -13.81 3.27
N GLU A 28 -14.89 -14.33 2.94
CA GLU A 28 -13.66 -14.02 3.64
C GLU A 28 -12.75 -13.11 2.83
N ILE A 29 -11.99 -12.26 3.53
CA ILE A 29 -10.98 -11.40 2.93
C ILE A 29 -9.60 -11.77 3.47
N LEU A 30 -8.58 -11.75 2.59
CA LEU A 30 -7.21 -12.01 2.99
C LEU A 30 -6.61 -10.82 3.71
N LEU A 31 -6.11 -11.03 4.93
CA LEU A 31 -5.46 -10.02 5.75
C LEU A 31 -4.09 -10.50 6.22
N GLY A 32 -3.19 -9.56 6.46
CA GLY A 32 -1.92 -9.79 7.12
C GLY A 32 -1.79 -8.92 8.37
N MET A 33 -0.88 -9.28 9.26
CA MET A 33 -0.56 -8.46 10.43
C MET A 33 0.63 -7.57 10.13
N ARG A 34 0.51 -6.28 10.45
CA ARG A 34 1.55 -5.32 10.15
C ARG A 34 2.66 -5.37 11.19
N ASN A 35 3.92 -5.44 10.73
CA ASN A 35 5.10 -5.48 11.58
C ASN A 35 5.78 -4.10 11.73
N ASN A 36 5.39 -3.11 10.95
CA ASN A 36 5.98 -1.77 10.92
C ASN A 36 4.94 -0.70 11.20
N GLU A 37 5.40 0.46 11.65
CA GLU A 37 4.53 1.65 11.72
C GLU A 37 4.25 2.18 10.29
N PRO A 38 3.07 2.78 10.01
CA PRO A 38 1.96 2.99 10.92
C PRO A 38 1.15 1.70 11.16
N LEU A 39 0.33 1.69 12.19
CA LEU A 39 -0.59 0.60 12.54
C LEU A 39 0.11 -0.74 12.86
N LYS A 40 1.31 -0.68 13.45
CA LYS A 40 2.02 -1.88 13.90
C LYS A 40 1.12 -2.73 14.81
N GLY A 41 1.04 -4.03 14.53
CA GLY A 41 0.21 -4.97 15.28
C GLY A 41 -1.24 -5.05 14.81
N GLU A 42 -1.66 -4.22 13.86
CA GLU A 42 -3.02 -4.24 13.31
C GLU A 42 -3.10 -5.15 12.08
N TRP A 43 -4.30 -5.67 11.81
CA TRP A 43 -4.58 -6.42 10.60
C TRP A 43 -4.72 -5.44 9.43
N PHE A 44 -4.23 -5.84 8.26
CA PHE A 44 -4.27 -5.01 7.05
C PHE A 44 -4.42 -5.86 5.79
N THR A 45 -4.91 -5.24 4.72
CA THR A 45 -4.90 -5.84 3.38
C THR A 45 -3.50 -5.74 2.78
N PRO A 46 -3.06 -6.71 1.95
CA PRO A 46 -1.80 -6.59 1.22
C PRO A 46 -1.78 -5.32 0.37
N GLY A 47 -0.67 -4.62 0.38
CA GLY A 47 -0.59 -3.38 -0.37
C GLY A 47 0.80 -2.78 -0.38
N GLY A 48 0.94 -1.66 -1.07
CA GLY A 48 2.16 -0.90 -1.14
C GLY A 48 1.99 0.38 -1.96
N ARG A 49 3.01 1.22 -1.92
CA ARG A 49 2.97 2.48 -2.65
C ARG A 49 3.31 2.30 -4.13
N ILE A 50 2.75 3.19 -4.96
CA ILE A 50 3.12 3.30 -6.35
C ILE A 50 4.47 4.02 -6.42
N TYR A 51 5.42 3.46 -7.17
CA TYR A 51 6.71 4.09 -7.39
C TYR A 51 6.61 5.12 -8.52
N LYS A 52 7.52 6.09 -8.50
CA LYS A 52 7.57 7.07 -9.59
C LYS A 52 7.77 6.35 -10.93
N ASN A 53 7.01 6.78 -11.93
CA ASN A 53 6.99 6.21 -13.29
C ASN A 53 6.44 4.78 -13.38
N GLU A 54 5.84 4.28 -12.32
CA GLU A 54 5.13 3.01 -12.32
C GLU A 54 3.64 3.27 -12.53
N THR A 55 3.01 2.54 -13.44
CA THR A 55 1.55 2.60 -13.60
C THR A 55 0.87 1.89 -12.42
N TRP A 56 -0.39 2.23 -12.14
CA TRP A 56 -1.13 1.54 -11.08
C TRP A 56 -1.29 0.04 -11.41
N GLN A 57 -1.43 -0.31 -12.70
CA GLN A 57 -1.54 -1.70 -13.15
C GLN A 57 -0.25 -2.48 -12.82
N ASN A 58 0.90 -1.91 -13.16
CA ASN A 58 2.19 -2.54 -12.86
C ASN A 58 2.45 -2.63 -11.36
N CYS A 59 2.04 -1.62 -10.60
CA CYS A 59 2.12 -1.63 -9.16
C CYS A 59 1.28 -2.78 -8.57
N LEU A 60 0.03 -2.92 -9.03
CA LEU A 60 -0.87 -4.00 -8.58
C LEU A 60 -0.24 -5.37 -8.84
N VAL A 61 0.28 -5.60 -10.04
CA VAL A 61 0.94 -6.87 -10.40
C VAL A 61 2.16 -7.12 -9.51
N ARG A 62 2.97 -6.10 -9.28
CA ARG A 62 4.16 -6.21 -8.44
C ARG A 62 3.81 -6.56 -7.00
N ILE A 63 2.82 -5.88 -6.43
CA ILE A 63 2.40 -6.12 -5.04
C ILE A 63 1.82 -7.53 -4.89
N ALA A 64 0.97 -7.96 -5.80
CA ALA A 64 0.39 -9.32 -5.77
C ALA A 64 1.48 -10.38 -5.76
N LYS A 65 2.51 -10.22 -6.58
CA LYS A 65 3.61 -11.16 -6.65
C LYS A 65 4.50 -11.12 -5.41
N SER A 66 4.89 -9.92 -4.97
CA SER A 66 5.84 -9.78 -3.85
C SER A 66 5.21 -10.14 -2.50
N GLU A 67 3.94 -9.79 -2.29
CA GLU A 67 3.27 -10.02 -1.01
C GLU A 67 2.64 -11.43 -0.91
N LEU A 68 2.16 -11.97 -2.01
CA LEU A 68 1.36 -13.20 -2.02
C LEU A 68 1.91 -14.29 -2.94
N GLY A 69 2.93 -14.00 -3.74
CA GLY A 69 3.41 -14.93 -4.77
C GLY A 69 2.38 -15.17 -5.88
N TYR A 70 1.39 -14.32 -5.99
CA TYR A 70 0.31 -14.46 -6.96
C TYR A 70 0.66 -13.80 -8.29
N ALA A 71 0.60 -14.57 -9.38
CA ALA A 71 0.81 -14.06 -10.74
C ALA A 71 -0.53 -13.58 -11.31
N VAL A 72 -0.68 -12.27 -11.50
CA VAL A 72 -1.89 -11.70 -12.09
C VAL A 72 -1.89 -11.96 -13.59
N THR A 73 -2.90 -12.69 -14.06
CA THR A 73 -3.09 -13.02 -15.50
C THR A 73 -4.22 -12.22 -16.13
N ASP A 74 -5.10 -11.64 -15.32
CA ASP A 74 -6.27 -10.90 -15.79
C ASP A 74 -6.51 -9.68 -14.89
N LEU A 75 -6.06 -8.50 -15.34
CA LEU A 75 -6.26 -7.25 -14.63
C LEU A 75 -7.73 -6.82 -14.58
N ASP A 76 -8.55 -7.30 -15.51
CA ASP A 76 -9.98 -6.96 -15.53
C ASP A 76 -10.75 -7.59 -14.36
N SER A 77 -10.16 -8.60 -13.70
CA SER A 77 -10.73 -9.17 -12.49
C SER A 77 -10.59 -8.25 -11.27
N PHE A 78 -9.77 -7.20 -11.37
CA PHE A 78 -9.60 -6.20 -10.31
C PHE A 78 -10.38 -4.94 -10.64
N SER A 79 -11.06 -4.38 -9.66
CA SER A 79 -11.85 -3.16 -9.81
C SER A 79 -11.45 -2.15 -8.74
N LEU A 80 -11.29 -0.89 -9.15
CA LEU A 80 -11.07 0.21 -8.20
C LEU A 80 -12.30 0.33 -7.30
N MET A 81 -12.10 0.28 -5.98
CA MET A 81 -13.15 0.32 -4.98
C MET A 81 -13.38 1.72 -4.40
N GLY A 82 -12.66 2.71 -4.90
CA GLY A 82 -12.77 4.09 -4.46
C GLY A 82 -11.41 4.74 -4.31
N VAL A 83 -11.43 5.97 -3.81
CA VAL A 83 -10.21 6.76 -3.51
C VAL A 83 -10.36 7.26 -2.08
N TYR A 84 -9.40 6.95 -1.23
CA TYR A 84 -9.48 7.24 0.20
C TYR A 84 -8.21 7.92 0.69
N ASP A 85 -8.35 8.88 1.59
CA ASP A 85 -7.22 9.43 2.32
C ASP A 85 -7.01 8.66 3.60
N HIS A 86 -5.75 8.23 3.83
CA HIS A 86 -5.36 7.59 5.08
C HIS A 86 -4.31 8.46 5.78
N PHE A 87 -4.60 8.89 6.99
CA PHE A 87 -3.71 9.72 7.79
C PHE A 87 -3.25 8.94 9.02
N TYR A 88 -1.93 8.92 9.24
CA TYR A 88 -1.33 8.29 10.41
C TYR A 88 -0.43 9.30 11.12
N PRO A 89 -0.41 9.32 12.46
CA PRO A 89 0.42 10.27 13.21
C PRO A 89 1.92 9.94 13.15
N ASN A 90 2.28 8.78 12.64
CA ASN A 90 3.67 8.30 12.58
C ASN A 90 4.00 7.67 11.22
N SER A 91 5.26 7.32 11.05
CA SER A 91 5.72 6.58 9.88
C SER A 91 6.68 5.47 10.30
N MET A 92 6.99 4.55 9.37
CA MET A 92 7.97 3.50 9.63
C MET A 92 9.39 4.02 9.81
N LEU A 93 9.68 5.25 9.35
CA LEU A 93 11.01 5.89 9.43
C LEU A 93 11.18 6.73 10.68
N ASP A 94 10.10 7.38 11.16
CA ASP A 94 10.15 8.31 12.27
C ASP A 94 8.78 8.40 12.95
N PRO A 95 8.67 8.11 14.26
CA PRO A 95 7.38 8.16 14.94
C PRO A 95 6.83 9.59 15.11
N GLU A 96 7.64 10.63 14.86
CA GLU A 96 7.21 12.02 14.92
C GLU A 96 6.77 12.60 13.58
N ILE A 97 6.96 11.85 12.49
CA ILE A 97 6.56 12.27 11.14
C ILE A 97 5.26 11.59 10.77
N SER A 98 4.23 12.39 10.52
CA SER A 98 2.95 11.87 10.06
C SER A 98 3.05 11.31 8.65
N THR A 99 2.17 10.37 8.33
CA THR A 99 2.08 9.75 7.01
C THR A 99 0.70 10.01 6.42
N HIS A 100 0.67 10.44 5.17
CA HIS A 100 -0.56 10.59 4.40
C HIS A 100 -0.49 9.73 3.13
N TYR A 101 -1.45 8.82 2.99
CA TYR A 101 -1.63 8.03 1.78
C TYR A 101 -2.92 8.42 1.08
N VAL A 102 -2.84 8.59 -0.25
CA VAL A 102 -4.01 8.51 -1.12
C VAL A 102 -4.11 7.05 -1.54
N ASN A 103 -5.09 6.34 -1.02
CA ASN A 103 -5.20 4.89 -1.18
C ASN A 103 -6.23 4.52 -2.25
N LEU A 104 -5.84 3.59 -3.12
CA LEU A 104 -6.63 3.09 -4.23
C LEU A 104 -6.86 1.57 -4.04
N PRO A 105 -7.84 1.15 -3.22
CA PRO A 105 -8.11 -0.27 -3.03
C PRO A 105 -8.72 -0.90 -4.29
N HIS A 106 -8.29 -2.15 -4.56
CA HIS A 106 -8.73 -2.92 -5.72
C HIS A 106 -9.15 -4.32 -5.35
#